data_96a8fbb067674b7b992de3eb6239c712
#
_entry.id   96a8fbb067674b7b992de3eb6239c712
#
_cell.length_a   1.000
_cell.length_b   1.000
_cell.length_c   1.000
_cell.angle_alpha   90.00
_cell.angle_beta   90.00
_cell.angle_gamma   90.00
#
_symmetry.space_group_name_H-M   'P 1'
#
loop_
_entity.id
_entity.type
_entity.pdbx_description
1 polymer ?
#
loop_
_entity_poly.entity_id
_entity_poly.type
_entity_poly.pdbx_seq_one_letter_code
_entity_poly.pdbx_strand_id
1 'polypeptide(L)'
;MRQVGCALGLAALVAAGPLGAQTMRTYGASRPVADAQPPLRTTLEFGAGRVVVRAGADDALYDVGLRYDADRYTPLHRYDPRTGILQLGLKTVGGTGLRVTSRGQLEQVARFAFAPTVPIILQAHLGASEAVLDLGGLTLVELVVRSGVTRGTVDFSSPTRGDCREALFSVGAAELVAMRLANAGCAEVRVEGGVGRAVLDFTGSWRRNTRLTAELSMGTLTLRIPRGTGVRVTADRFLTRFDLDDFARTGNTWSTPDFAGATRTLSVALTTNVAGFEVEWVD
;
A
#
# COMPACT_ATOMS: atom_id res chain seq x y z
N MET A 1 -49.64 1.26 -66.61
CA MET A 1 -49.91 1.71 -65.25
C MET A 1 -48.69 1.36 -64.40
N ARG A 2 -47.83 2.34 -64.09
CA ARG A 2 -46.59 2.19 -63.26
C ARG A 2 -46.87 2.81 -61.91
N GLN A 3 -46.81 2.00 -60.86
CA GLN A 3 -46.81 2.49 -59.46
C GLN A 3 -45.40 2.89 -59.02
N VAL A 4 -45.28 4.14 -58.60
CA VAL A 4 -44.07 4.70 -58.00
C VAL A 4 -44.19 4.54 -56.49
N GLY A 5 -43.38 3.71 -55.90
CA GLY A 5 -43.28 3.54 -54.42
C GLY A 5 -42.31 4.57 -53.84
N CYS A 6 -42.81 5.46 -52.98
CA CYS A 6 -42.02 6.38 -52.16
C CYS A 6 -41.52 5.67 -50.96
N ALA A 7 -40.16 5.47 -50.80
CA ALA A 7 -39.53 5.01 -49.61
C ALA A 7 -39.20 6.22 -48.73
N LEU A 8 -39.87 6.34 -47.58
CA LEU A 8 -39.48 7.29 -46.50
C LEU A 8 -38.32 6.69 -45.70
N GLY A 9 -37.16 7.30 -45.87
CA GLY A 9 -36.01 7.02 -45.01
C GLY A 9 -36.17 7.72 -43.65
N LEU A 10 -36.29 6.94 -42.59
CA LEU A 10 -36.26 7.42 -41.20
C LEU A 10 -34.78 7.66 -40.80
N ALA A 11 -34.37 8.92 -40.76
CA ALA A 11 -33.06 9.30 -40.17
C ALA A 11 -33.16 9.28 -38.63
N ALA A 12 -32.56 8.29 -37.98
CA ALA A 12 -32.42 8.28 -36.54
C ALA A 12 -31.33 9.28 -36.13
N LEU A 13 -31.73 10.42 -35.57
CA LEU A 13 -30.82 11.32 -34.84
C LEU A 13 -30.38 10.63 -33.56
N VAL A 14 -29.16 10.14 -33.53
CA VAL A 14 -28.47 9.76 -32.29
C VAL A 14 -28.08 11.07 -31.59
N ALA A 15 -28.85 11.47 -30.59
CA ALA A 15 -28.49 12.56 -29.70
C ALA A 15 -27.26 12.09 -28.86
N ALA A 16 -26.08 12.53 -29.26
CA ALA A 16 -24.90 12.45 -28.39
C ALA A 16 -25.16 13.37 -27.20
N GLY A 17 -25.53 12.77 -26.05
CA GLY A 17 -25.62 13.50 -24.80
C GLY A 17 -24.24 14.12 -24.46
N PRO A 18 -24.20 15.29 -23.77
CA PRO A 18 -22.94 15.92 -23.41
C PRO A 18 -22.14 14.93 -22.55
N LEU A 19 -20.97 14.52 -23.04
CA LEU A 19 -19.93 13.91 -22.22
C LEU A 19 -19.60 14.96 -21.19
N GLY A 20 -20.07 14.79 -19.94
CA GLY A 20 -19.77 15.69 -18.83
C GLY A 20 -18.26 15.83 -18.69
N ALA A 21 -17.73 16.96 -19.13
CA ALA A 21 -16.32 17.29 -18.94
C ALA A 21 -16.04 17.35 -17.44
N GLN A 22 -15.09 16.53 -16.96
CA GLN A 22 -14.67 16.53 -15.57
C GLN A 22 -14.01 17.89 -15.24
N THR A 23 -14.39 18.51 -14.13
CA THR A 23 -13.79 19.76 -13.69
C THR A 23 -12.53 19.45 -12.88
N MET A 24 -11.42 19.16 -13.58
CA MET A 24 -10.15 18.87 -12.92
C MET A 24 -9.55 20.12 -12.29
N ARG A 25 -9.25 20.04 -11.00
CA ARG A 25 -8.55 21.08 -10.21
C ARG A 25 -7.28 20.56 -9.59
N THR A 26 -6.39 21.49 -9.24
CA THR A 26 -5.18 21.22 -8.48
C THR A 26 -5.27 21.88 -7.10
N TYR A 27 -4.71 21.22 -6.11
CA TYR A 27 -4.50 21.74 -4.77
C TYR A 27 -3.07 21.45 -4.35
N GLY A 28 -2.40 22.45 -3.77
CA GLY A 28 -1.05 22.32 -3.24
C GLY A 28 -0.97 22.94 -1.85
N ALA A 29 -0.21 22.30 -0.96
CA ALA A 29 0.10 22.83 0.36
C ALA A 29 1.43 22.27 0.84
N SER A 30 2.22 23.12 1.50
CA SER A 30 3.46 22.72 2.15
C SER A 30 3.56 23.39 3.52
N ARG A 31 4.36 22.80 4.40
CA ARG A 31 4.62 23.34 5.72
C ARG A 31 6.08 23.11 6.11
N PRO A 32 6.81 24.09 6.63
CA PRO A 32 8.15 23.87 7.16
C PRO A 32 8.13 23.08 8.47
N VAL A 33 9.24 22.43 8.79
CA VAL A 33 9.49 21.83 10.10
C VAL A 33 9.64 22.95 11.14
N ALA A 34 9.00 22.80 12.29
CA ALA A 34 9.14 23.73 13.41
C ALA A 34 10.24 23.27 14.38
N ASP A 35 10.85 24.21 15.14
CA ASP A 35 11.91 23.90 16.12
C ASP A 35 11.49 22.84 17.17
N ALA A 36 10.23 22.90 17.62
CA ALA A 36 9.65 21.94 18.56
C ALA A 36 8.57 21.08 17.86
N GLN A 37 8.98 20.40 16.77
CA GLN A 37 8.07 19.58 15.96
C GLN A 37 7.69 18.28 16.67
N PRO A 38 6.42 18.05 17.02
CA PRO A 38 5.97 16.76 17.53
C PRO A 38 6.02 15.69 16.42
N PRO A 39 6.10 14.40 16.79
CA PRO A 39 5.97 13.31 15.82
C PRO A 39 4.69 13.44 14.98
N LEU A 40 4.79 13.22 13.67
CA LEU A 40 3.64 13.24 12.77
C LEU A 40 2.79 11.98 12.95
N ARG A 41 1.49 12.20 13.17
CA ARG A 41 0.44 11.16 13.11
C ARG A 41 -0.39 11.42 11.86
N THR A 42 0.03 10.81 10.76
CA THR A 42 -0.50 11.11 9.44
C THR A 42 -1.53 10.08 9.02
N THR A 43 -2.72 10.54 8.62
CA THR A 43 -3.75 9.73 7.97
C THR A 43 -3.92 10.21 6.53
N LEU A 44 -3.75 9.29 5.57
CA LEU A 44 -4.02 9.51 4.15
C LEU A 44 -5.35 8.85 3.81
N GLU A 45 -6.28 9.61 3.21
CA GLU A 45 -7.58 9.11 2.76
C GLU A 45 -7.71 9.31 1.24
N PHE A 46 -7.72 8.23 0.47
CA PHE A 46 -7.79 8.33 -0.98
C PHE A 46 -8.63 7.20 -1.59
N GLY A 47 -9.80 7.58 -2.10
CA GLY A 47 -10.80 6.62 -2.56
C GLY A 47 -10.48 5.96 -3.89
N ALA A 48 -9.97 6.71 -4.88
CA ALA A 48 -9.67 6.18 -6.22
C ALA A 48 -8.63 7.04 -6.94
N GLY A 49 -7.80 6.42 -7.81
CA GLY A 49 -6.77 7.08 -8.62
C GLY A 49 -5.35 6.63 -8.28
N ARG A 50 -4.38 7.51 -8.47
CA ARG A 50 -2.96 7.23 -8.20
C ARG A 50 -2.47 7.98 -6.96
N VAL A 51 -1.82 7.25 -6.05
CA VAL A 51 -1.19 7.79 -4.84
C VAL A 51 0.30 7.56 -4.89
N VAL A 52 1.07 8.62 -4.63
CA VAL A 52 2.53 8.56 -4.50
C VAL A 52 2.91 9.15 -3.15
N VAL A 53 3.66 8.40 -2.35
CA VAL A 53 4.24 8.86 -1.07
C VAL A 53 5.75 8.70 -1.15
N ARG A 54 6.50 9.67 -0.64
CA ARG A 54 7.96 9.63 -0.62
C ARG A 54 8.56 10.46 0.52
N ALA A 55 9.84 10.28 0.78
CA ALA A 55 10.62 11.23 1.57
C ALA A 55 10.71 12.58 0.82
N GLY A 56 10.56 13.66 1.56
CA GLY A 56 10.67 15.04 1.10
C GLY A 56 12.02 15.67 1.45
N ALA A 57 12.06 16.99 1.48
CA ALA A 57 13.19 17.76 1.98
C ALA A 57 13.20 17.77 3.53
N ASP A 58 14.39 17.87 4.12
CA ASP A 58 14.56 17.84 5.59
C ASP A 58 13.88 19.01 6.31
N ASP A 59 13.73 20.13 5.64
CA ASP A 59 13.11 21.38 6.15
C ASP A 59 11.61 21.49 5.89
N ALA A 60 11.05 20.62 5.03
CA ALA A 60 9.63 20.60 4.71
C ALA A 60 8.91 19.48 5.46
N LEU A 61 8.17 19.83 6.52
CA LEU A 61 7.41 18.89 7.34
C LEU A 61 6.52 17.97 6.49
N TYR A 62 5.82 18.59 5.55
CA TYR A 62 5.11 17.88 4.48
C TYR A 62 4.94 18.79 3.25
N ASP A 63 4.79 18.13 2.11
CA ASP A 63 4.37 18.71 0.84
C ASP A 63 3.23 17.89 0.25
N VAL A 64 2.18 18.55 -0.24
CA VAL A 64 0.96 17.94 -0.75
C VAL A 64 0.64 18.49 -2.13
N GLY A 65 0.49 17.62 -3.09
CA GLY A 65 -0.01 17.94 -4.41
C GLY A 65 -1.18 17.02 -4.79
N LEU A 66 -2.36 17.60 -5.03
CA LEU A 66 -3.55 16.86 -5.45
C LEU A 66 -4.01 17.38 -6.80
N ARG A 67 -4.34 16.47 -7.71
CA ARG A 67 -5.11 16.72 -8.93
C ARG A 67 -6.37 15.89 -8.86
N TYR A 68 -7.54 16.51 -8.93
CA TYR A 68 -8.81 15.85 -8.61
C TYR A 68 -9.99 16.45 -9.40
N ASP A 69 -11.04 15.66 -9.56
CA ASP A 69 -12.34 16.09 -10.11
C ASP A 69 -13.13 16.84 -9.02
N ALA A 70 -13.28 18.17 -9.20
CA ALA A 70 -13.93 19.03 -8.22
C ALA A 70 -15.45 18.83 -8.09
N ASP A 71 -16.08 18.19 -9.07
CA ASP A 71 -17.50 17.86 -8.99
C ASP A 71 -17.77 16.68 -8.05
N ARG A 72 -16.75 15.87 -7.77
CA ARG A 72 -16.85 14.63 -6.98
C ARG A 72 -16.06 14.66 -5.67
N TYR A 73 -15.02 15.48 -5.61
CA TYR A 73 -14.10 15.47 -4.48
C TYR A 73 -13.78 16.87 -3.99
N THR A 74 -13.46 16.95 -2.69
CA THR A 74 -12.87 18.11 -2.07
C THR A 74 -11.56 17.72 -1.37
N PRO A 75 -10.51 18.56 -1.37
CA PRO A 75 -9.30 18.30 -0.63
C PRO A 75 -9.57 18.15 0.88
N LEU A 76 -9.01 17.09 1.44
CA LEU A 76 -8.86 16.93 2.88
C LEU A 76 -7.46 17.39 3.24
N HIS A 77 -7.34 18.48 3.99
CA HIS A 77 -6.08 18.96 4.56
C HIS A 77 -6.36 19.57 5.94
N ARG A 78 -5.95 18.87 6.97
CA ARG A 78 -6.07 19.31 8.37
C ARG A 78 -4.78 19.00 9.09
N TYR A 79 -4.23 19.98 9.78
CA TYR A 79 -3.03 19.83 10.59
C TYR A 79 -3.21 20.52 11.95
N ASP A 80 -2.91 19.81 13.03
CA ASP A 80 -2.81 20.37 14.36
C ASP A 80 -1.32 20.40 14.78
N PRO A 81 -0.70 21.60 14.89
CA PRO A 81 0.71 21.71 15.22
C PRO A 81 1.04 21.32 16.67
N ARG A 82 0.07 21.28 17.58
CA ARG A 82 0.31 20.92 18.98
C ARG A 82 0.42 19.42 19.17
N THR A 83 -0.34 18.65 18.40
CA THR A 83 -0.43 17.19 18.52
C THR A 83 0.30 16.45 17.39
N GLY A 84 0.68 17.14 16.32
CA GLY A 84 1.26 16.54 15.11
C GLY A 84 0.26 15.73 14.30
N ILE A 85 -1.05 15.86 14.55
CA ILE A 85 -2.08 15.13 13.80
C ILE A 85 -2.24 15.80 12.44
N LEU A 86 -2.06 15.01 11.39
CA LEU A 86 -2.17 15.42 9.99
C LEU A 86 -3.12 14.51 9.23
N GLN A 87 -4.15 15.10 8.60
CA GLN A 87 -5.09 14.38 7.73
C GLN A 87 -5.02 14.96 6.33
N LEU A 88 -4.72 14.11 5.35
CA LEU A 88 -4.53 14.48 3.95
C LEU A 88 -5.32 13.55 3.03
N GLY A 89 -5.77 14.08 1.90
CA GLY A 89 -6.40 13.25 0.87
C GLY A 89 -7.55 13.94 0.15
N LEU A 90 -8.55 13.14 -0.25
CA LEU A 90 -9.75 13.60 -0.94
C LEU A 90 -11.00 13.05 -0.23
N LYS A 91 -11.96 13.93 0.03
CA LYS A 91 -13.32 13.56 0.50
C LYS A 91 -14.29 13.60 -0.65
N THR A 92 -15.20 12.62 -0.71
CA THR A 92 -16.29 12.58 -1.68
C THR A 92 -17.33 13.65 -1.36
N VAL A 93 -17.77 14.39 -2.36
CA VAL A 93 -18.89 15.32 -2.28
C VAL A 93 -20.19 14.52 -2.35
N GLY A 94 -21.14 14.75 -1.43
CA GLY A 94 -22.49 14.15 -1.49
C GLY A 94 -22.68 12.81 -0.82
N GLY A 95 -21.70 12.28 -0.07
CA GLY A 95 -21.89 11.16 0.89
C GLY A 95 -22.33 9.80 0.34
N THR A 96 -22.44 9.62 -0.97
CA THR A 96 -22.73 8.34 -1.60
C THR A 96 -21.45 7.55 -1.83
N GLY A 97 -21.44 6.29 -1.40
CA GLY A 97 -20.29 5.40 -1.53
C GLY A 97 -19.73 5.35 -2.95
N LEU A 98 -18.41 5.27 -3.06
CA LEU A 98 -17.68 5.22 -4.32
C LEU A 98 -18.18 4.08 -5.21
N ARG A 99 -18.89 4.42 -6.28
CA ARG A 99 -19.08 3.51 -7.42
C ARG A 99 -18.10 3.95 -8.50
N VAL A 100 -17.02 3.19 -8.70
CA VAL A 100 -16.13 3.38 -9.84
C VAL A 100 -16.86 2.87 -11.08
N THR A 101 -17.47 3.79 -11.84
CA THR A 101 -18.27 3.45 -13.03
C THR A 101 -17.55 3.79 -14.35
N SER A 102 -16.43 4.50 -14.31
CA SER A 102 -15.70 4.90 -15.51
C SER A 102 -14.19 5.06 -15.26
N ARG A 103 -13.37 4.89 -16.32
CA ARG A 103 -11.92 5.12 -16.29
C ARG A 103 -11.55 6.55 -15.87
N GLY A 104 -12.35 7.55 -16.17
CA GLY A 104 -12.13 8.94 -15.75
C GLY A 104 -12.15 9.14 -14.23
N GLN A 105 -12.72 8.22 -13.46
CA GLN A 105 -12.67 8.23 -11.99
C GLN A 105 -11.31 7.86 -11.42
N LEU A 106 -10.40 7.33 -12.24
CA LEU A 106 -9.03 6.95 -11.85
C LEU A 106 -7.99 8.04 -12.21
N GLU A 107 -8.41 9.20 -12.72
CA GLU A 107 -7.51 10.28 -13.11
C GLU A 107 -7.02 11.16 -11.95
N GLN A 108 -7.57 10.95 -10.74
CA GLN A 108 -7.08 11.64 -9.55
C GLN A 108 -5.65 11.22 -9.24
N VAL A 109 -4.82 12.20 -8.89
CA VAL A 109 -3.43 11.97 -8.50
C VAL A 109 -3.16 12.68 -7.19
N ALA A 110 -2.67 11.94 -6.21
CA ALA A 110 -2.17 12.49 -4.96
C ALA A 110 -0.67 12.25 -4.83
N ARG A 111 0.08 13.28 -4.46
CA ARG A 111 1.49 13.21 -4.13
C ARG A 111 1.68 13.76 -2.74
N PHE A 112 2.36 12.98 -1.90
CA PHE A 112 2.69 13.36 -0.53
C PHE A 112 4.18 13.15 -0.32
N ALA A 113 4.83 14.15 0.28
CA ALA A 113 6.20 14.03 0.72
C ALA A 113 6.30 14.46 2.19
N PHE A 114 7.15 13.78 2.97
CA PHE A 114 7.31 14.03 4.40
C PHE A 114 8.77 14.23 4.77
N ALA A 115 9.04 15.09 5.76
CA ALA A 115 10.38 15.31 6.27
C ALA A 115 11.00 13.99 6.77
N PRO A 116 12.20 13.63 6.27
CA PRO A 116 12.88 12.42 6.74
C PRO A 116 13.28 12.45 8.21
N THR A 117 13.49 13.65 8.76
CA THR A 117 14.01 13.89 10.12
C THR A 117 12.94 13.82 11.19
N VAL A 118 11.66 13.93 10.83
CA VAL A 118 10.55 13.95 11.79
C VAL A 118 9.97 12.54 11.95
N PRO A 119 9.85 12.03 13.19
CA PRO A 119 9.22 10.72 13.41
C PRO A 119 7.79 10.70 12.87
N ILE A 120 7.45 9.65 12.08
CA ILE A 120 6.13 9.52 11.45
C ILE A 120 5.45 8.18 11.78
N ILE A 121 4.18 8.27 12.18
CA ILE A 121 3.21 7.19 12.17
C ILE A 121 2.34 7.44 10.95
N LEU A 122 2.39 6.54 9.96
CA LEU A 122 1.70 6.70 8.69
C LEU A 122 0.57 5.68 8.55
N GLN A 123 -0.66 6.16 8.41
CA GLN A 123 -1.84 5.37 8.13
C GLN A 123 -2.39 5.77 6.75
N ALA A 124 -2.42 4.84 5.80
CA ALA A 124 -2.94 5.05 4.46
C ALA A 124 -4.20 4.20 4.24
N HIS A 125 -5.33 4.88 4.04
CA HIS A 125 -6.61 4.28 3.69
C HIS A 125 -6.89 4.50 2.20
N LEU A 126 -6.70 3.44 1.42
CA LEU A 126 -6.73 3.48 -0.04
C LEU A 126 -7.90 2.63 -0.54
N GLY A 127 -8.76 3.20 -1.38
CA GLY A 127 -9.87 2.47 -1.99
C GLY A 127 -9.42 1.72 -3.27
N ALA A 128 -10.02 2.06 -4.42
CA ALA A 128 -9.64 1.53 -5.73
C ALA A 128 -8.51 2.37 -6.34
N SER A 129 -7.26 2.12 -5.98
CA SER A 129 -6.13 2.96 -6.33
C SER A 129 -4.91 2.20 -6.83
N GLU A 130 -4.05 2.90 -7.57
CA GLU A 130 -2.66 2.52 -7.80
C GLU A 130 -1.79 3.26 -6.79
N ALA A 131 -1.10 2.54 -5.92
CA ALA A 131 -0.31 3.13 -4.84
C ALA A 131 1.18 2.83 -5.02
N VAL A 132 2.01 3.86 -4.94
CA VAL A 132 3.47 3.76 -4.90
C VAL A 132 3.96 4.53 -3.67
N LEU A 133 4.39 3.82 -2.65
CA LEU A 133 4.90 4.37 -1.42
C LEU A 133 6.39 4.04 -1.30
N ASP A 134 7.25 5.02 -1.49
CA ASP A 134 8.67 4.89 -1.16
C ASP A 134 8.92 5.58 0.21
N LEU A 135 9.13 4.76 1.22
CA LEU A 135 9.28 5.17 2.61
C LEU A 135 10.75 5.14 3.07
N GLY A 136 11.67 4.89 2.13
CA GLY A 136 13.10 4.90 2.39
C GLY A 136 13.58 6.24 2.97
N GLY A 137 14.48 6.19 3.95
CA GLY A 137 15.05 7.36 4.61
C GLY A 137 14.15 8.07 5.64
N LEU A 138 12.84 7.77 5.70
CA LEU A 138 11.95 8.35 6.71
C LEU A 138 12.27 7.86 8.12
N THR A 139 12.01 8.68 9.12
CA THR A 139 12.03 8.28 10.54
C THR A 139 10.72 7.58 10.89
N LEU A 140 10.55 6.35 10.35
CA LEU A 140 9.31 5.60 10.46
C LEU A 140 9.17 4.95 11.85
N VAL A 141 8.04 5.19 12.52
CA VAL A 141 7.67 4.59 13.82
C VAL A 141 6.66 3.45 13.62
N GLU A 142 5.69 3.66 12.74
CA GLU A 142 4.64 2.68 12.44
C GLU A 142 4.08 2.95 11.05
N LEU A 143 3.74 1.88 10.35
CA LEU A 143 3.08 1.92 9.05
C LEU A 143 1.80 1.10 9.10
N VAL A 144 0.70 1.68 8.64
CA VAL A 144 -0.55 0.95 8.40
C VAL A 144 -1.04 1.29 7.00
N VAL A 145 -1.11 0.30 6.13
CA VAL A 145 -1.69 0.42 4.80
C VAL A 145 -2.93 -0.44 4.73
N ARG A 146 -4.10 0.18 4.59
CA ARG A 146 -5.37 -0.50 4.34
C ARG A 146 -5.85 -0.19 2.94
N SER A 147 -6.07 -1.22 2.14
CA SER A 147 -6.53 -1.02 0.77
C SER A 147 -7.64 -1.99 0.39
N GLY A 148 -8.62 -1.49 -0.38
CA GLY A 148 -9.72 -2.29 -0.90
C GLY A 148 -9.31 -3.10 -2.14
N VAL A 149 -9.43 -2.50 -3.32
CA VAL A 149 -8.98 -3.07 -4.61
C VAL A 149 -7.82 -2.23 -5.10
N THR A 150 -6.59 -2.72 -4.95
CA THR A 150 -5.39 -1.91 -5.18
C THR A 150 -4.29 -2.74 -5.81
N ARG A 151 -3.55 -2.13 -6.74
CA ARG A 151 -2.19 -2.56 -7.06
C ARG A 151 -1.25 -1.64 -6.28
N GLY A 152 -0.57 -2.19 -5.28
CA GLY A 152 0.27 -1.43 -4.37
C GLY A 152 1.72 -1.88 -4.38
N THR A 153 2.62 -0.92 -4.52
CA THR A 153 4.04 -1.11 -4.25
C THR A 153 4.41 -0.25 -3.04
N VAL A 154 4.93 -0.91 -2.02
CA VAL A 154 5.54 -0.24 -0.86
C VAL A 154 7.02 -0.57 -0.87
N ASP A 155 7.85 0.42 -0.90
CA ASP A 155 9.29 0.28 -1.03
C ASP A 155 10.02 1.00 0.12
N PHE A 156 11.12 0.41 0.55
CA PHE A 156 12.06 1.05 1.45
C PHE A 156 13.40 1.19 0.73
N SER A 157 13.44 2.12 -0.26
CA SER A 157 14.57 2.31 -1.18
C SER A 157 15.91 2.54 -0.49
N SER A 158 15.88 3.06 0.74
CA SER A 158 17.01 3.19 1.65
C SER A 158 16.58 2.86 3.09
N PRO A 159 17.53 2.53 4.00
CA PRO A 159 17.20 2.27 5.39
C PRO A 159 16.45 3.42 6.04
N THR A 160 15.35 3.11 6.74
CA THR A 160 14.63 4.09 7.56
C THR A 160 15.48 4.54 8.75
N ARG A 161 15.22 5.72 9.28
CA ARG A 161 16.03 6.30 10.39
C ARG A 161 15.49 5.94 11.77
N GLY A 162 14.22 5.59 11.89
CA GLY A 162 13.56 5.32 13.17
C GLY A 162 13.57 3.85 13.58
N ASP A 163 13.07 3.61 14.79
CA ASP A 163 12.76 2.28 15.30
C ASP A 163 11.32 1.93 14.94
N CYS A 164 11.14 1.32 13.78
CA CYS A 164 9.83 0.87 13.33
C CYS A 164 9.33 -0.27 14.22
N ARG A 165 8.16 -0.04 14.84
CA ARG A 165 7.51 -1.06 15.67
C ARG A 165 6.81 -2.09 14.81
N GLU A 166 5.95 -1.63 13.92
CA GLU A 166 5.09 -2.48 13.10
C GLU A 166 4.88 -1.87 11.70
N ALA A 167 4.80 -2.77 10.70
CA ALA A 167 4.25 -2.47 9.39
C ALA A 167 3.07 -3.42 9.12
N LEU A 168 1.86 -2.88 9.08
CA LEU A 168 0.62 -3.60 8.80
C LEU A 168 0.15 -3.32 7.36
N PHE A 169 -0.07 -4.38 6.60
CA PHE A 169 -0.67 -4.37 5.26
C PHE A 169 -1.99 -5.14 5.30
N SER A 170 -3.11 -4.43 5.33
CA SER A 170 -4.44 -5.03 5.26
C SER A 170 -5.03 -4.79 3.87
N VAL A 171 -5.16 -5.87 3.08
CA VAL A 171 -5.51 -5.81 1.66
C VAL A 171 -6.76 -6.65 1.36
N GLY A 172 -7.74 -6.07 0.68
CA GLY A 172 -8.96 -6.77 0.29
C GLY A 172 -8.72 -7.71 -0.90
N ALA A 173 -9.04 -7.26 -2.12
CA ALA A 173 -8.73 -7.93 -3.37
C ALA A 173 -7.59 -7.19 -4.07
N ALA A 174 -6.34 -7.59 -3.86
CA ALA A 174 -5.19 -6.78 -4.23
C ALA A 174 -3.96 -7.56 -4.67
N GLU A 175 -3.08 -6.85 -5.38
CA GLU A 175 -1.70 -7.25 -5.61
C GLU A 175 -0.80 -6.31 -4.78
N LEU A 176 -0.13 -6.86 -3.77
CA LEU A 176 0.79 -6.14 -2.90
C LEU A 176 2.22 -6.58 -3.18
N VAL A 177 3.09 -5.62 -3.43
CA VAL A 177 4.55 -5.84 -3.49
C VAL A 177 5.20 -4.93 -2.45
N ALA A 178 5.77 -5.53 -1.39
CA ALA A 178 6.56 -4.81 -0.40
C ALA A 178 8.04 -5.13 -0.61
N MET A 179 8.83 -4.12 -0.94
CA MET A 179 10.22 -4.26 -1.36
C MET A 179 11.19 -3.76 -0.28
N ARG A 180 12.30 -4.46 -0.14
CA ARG A 180 13.40 -4.10 0.77
C ARG A 180 12.95 -3.91 2.24
N LEU A 181 12.07 -4.79 2.71
CA LEU A 181 11.49 -4.72 4.07
C LEU A 181 12.54 -4.72 5.19
N ALA A 182 13.73 -5.30 4.97
CA ALA A 182 14.81 -5.20 5.94
C ALA A 182 15.25 -3.74 6.20
N ASN A 183 15.18 -2.87 5.19
CA ASN A 183 15.45 -1.44 5.34
C ASN A 183 14.41 -0.73 6.21
N ALA A 184 13.18 -1.24 6.30
CA ALA A 184 12.18 -0.69 7.19
C ALA A 184 12.59 -0.79 8.67
N GLY A 185 13.34 -1.84 9.02
CA GLY A 185 13.77 -2.10 10.39
C GLY A 185 12.61 -2.30 11.36
N CYS A 186 11.44 -2.77 10.90
CA CYS A 186 10.29 -3.05 11.75
C CYS A 186 10.50 -4.34 12.55
N ALA A 187 10.11 -4.31 13.83
CA ALA A 187 10.14 -5.50 14.68
C ALA A 187 9.09 -6.52 14.25
N GLU A 188 7.94 -6.02 13.78
CA GLU A 188 6.84 -6.83 13.29
C GLU A 188 6.38 -6.37 11.91
N VAL A 189 6.13 -7.32 11.02
CA VAL A 189 5.43 -7.12 9.75
C VAL A 189 4.17 -7.97 9.80
N ARG A 190 3.02 -7.36 9.53
CA ARG A 190 1.74 -8.06 9.50
C ARG A 190 1.08 -7.90 8.15
N VAL A 191 0.58 -9.00 7.61
CA VAL A 191 -0.19 -9.02 6.36
C VAL A 191 -1.52 -9.69 6.61
N GLU A 192 -2.60 -8.96 6.34
CA GLU A 192 -3.97 -9.44 6.40
C GLU A 192 -4.56 -9.35 5.00
N GLY A 193 -4.98 -10.47 4.42
CA GLY A 193 -5.44 -10.49 3.03
C GLY A 193 -6.70 -11.31 2.80
N GLY A 194 -7.63 -10.77 1.99
CA GLY A 194 -8.80 -11.50 1.49
C GLY A 194 -8.42 -12.39 0.31
N VAL A 195 -8.30 -11.81 -0.88
CA VAL A 195 -7.98 -12.50 -2.14
C VAL A 195 -6.88 -11.77 -2.88
N GLY A 196 -5.81 -12.46 -3.31
CA GLY A 196 -4.79 -11.82 -4.11
C GLY A 196 -3.41 -12.45 -4.07
N ARG A 197 -2.43 -11.63 -4.45
CA ARG A 197 -1.01 -11.98 -4.41
C ARG A 197 -0.27 -10.98 -3.54
N ALA A 198 0.54 -11.49 -2.61
CA ALA A 198 1.48 -10.69 -1.85
C ALA A 198 2.90 -11.17 -2.08
N VAL A 199 3.80 -10.25 -2.43
CA VAL A 199 5.25 -10.48 -2.50
C VAL A 199 5.90 -9.61 -1.44
N LEU A 200 6.59 -10.24 -0.49
CA LEU A 200 7.32 -9.59 0.58
C LEU A 200 8.81 -9.85 0.41
N ASP A 201 9.53 -8.82 0.02
CA ASP A 201 10.97 -8.88 -0.22
C ASP A 201 11.71 -8.36 1.01
N PHE A 202 12.44 -9.26 1.69
CA PHE A 202 13.23 -8.97 2.88
C PHE A 202 14.70 -8.64 2.58
N THR A 203 15.01 -8.23 1.35
CA THR A 203 16.35 -7.68 1.03
C THR A 203 16.58 -6.35 1.73
N GLY A 204 17.84 -5.90 1.76
CA GLY A 204 18.25 -4.64 2.36
C GLY A 204 19.04 -4.80 3.66
N SER A 205 19.13 -3.74 4.45
CA SER A 205 19.95 -3.67 5.68
C SER A 205 19.16 -4.14 6.90
N TRP A 206 19.47 -5.31 7.38
CA TRP A 206 18.87 -5.87 8.60
C TRP A 206 19.46 -5.21 9.86
N ARG A 207 18.62 -4.52 10.62
CA ARG A 207 19.00 -3.92 11.90
C ARG A 207 18.56 -4.74 13.12
N ARG A 208 17.58 -5.62 12.91
CA ARG A 208 17.00 -6.49 13.95
C ARG A 208 16.37 -7.73 13.32
N ASN A 209 16.11 -8.73 14.15
CA ASN A 209 15.26 -9.85 13.78
C ASN A 209 13.81 -9.38 13.59
N THR A 210 13.12 -9.99 12.64
CA THR A 210 11.76 -9.59 12.28
C THR A 210 10.80 -10.75 12.49
N ARG A 211 9.61 -10.44 13.00
CA ARG A 211 8.46 -11.34 13.01
C ARG A 211 7.51 -10.97 11.90
N LEU A 212 7.12 -11.95 11.10
CA LEU A 212 6.07 -11.83 10.10
C LEU A 212 4.84 -12.62 10.58
N THR A 213 3.70 -11.95 10.67
CA THR A 213 2.39 -12.60 10.85
C THR A 213 1.60 -12.42 9.56
N ALA A 214 1.17 -13.51 8.92
CA ALA A 214 0.41 -13.46 7.69
C ALA A 214 -0.89 -14.24 7.82
N GLU A 215 -2.01 -13.54 7.61
CA GLU A 215 -3.37 -14.09 7.63
C GLU A 215 -3.99 -13.91 6.24
N LEU A 216 -4.13 -15.02 5.48
CA LEU A 216 -4.60 -14.99 4.11
C LEU A 216 -5.81 -15.90 3.94
N SER A 217 -6.90 -15.38 3.37
CA SER A 217 -8.08 -16.20 3.07
C SER A 217 -7.87 -17.01 1.80
N MET A 218 -7.43 -16.36 0.70
CA MET A 218 -7.19 -17.01 -0.59
C MET A 218 -6.09 -16.29 -1.37
N GLY A 219 -5.18 -17.02 -2.05
CA GLY A 219 -4.18 -16.40 -2.91
C GLY A 219 -2.78 -16.98 -2.78
N THR A 220 -1.76 -16.15 -2.93
CA THR A 220 -0.34 -16.53 -2.86
C THR A 220 0.46 -15.53 -2.06
N LEU A 221 1.30 -16.05 -1.15
CA LEU A 221 2.32 -15.29 -0.45
C LEU A 221 3.70 -15.79 -0.87
N THR A 222 4.48 -14.92 -1.49
CA THR A 222 5.88 -15.18 -1.83
C THR A 222 6.78 -14.35 -0.92
N LEU A 223 7.71 -15.00 -0.23
CA LEU A 223 8.75 -14.35 0.55
C LEU A 223 10.08 -14.41 -0.20
N ARG A 224 10.65 -13.26 -0.53
CA ARG A 224 12.00 -13.15 -1.10
C ARG A 224 12.98 -12.85 0.01
N ILE A 225 13.88 -13.80 0.29
CA ILE A 225 14.72 -13.76 1.48
C ILE A 225 16.19 -13.88 1.07
N PRO A 226 17.09 -12.99 1.55
CA PRO A 226 18.52 -13.12 1.31
C PRO A 226 19.09 -14.42 1.89
N ARG A 227 19.95 -15.09 1.13
CA ARG A 227 20.68 -16.28 1.60
C ARG A 227 21.41 -15.99 2.90
N GLY A 228 21.55 -17.01 3.76
CA GLY A 228 22.16 -16.89 5.09
C GLY A 228 21.26 -16.19 6.12
N THR A 229 19.97 -16.00 5.82
CA THR A 229 18.95 -15.61 6.81
C THR A 229 18.36 -16.86 7.43
N GLY A 230 18.36 -16.96 8.76
CA GLY A 230 17.64 -18.03 9.45
C GLY A 230 16.14 -17.81 9.37
N VAL A 231 15.40 -18.79 8.85
CA VAL A 231 13.95 -18.69 8.68
C VAL A 231 13.25 -19.79 9.45
N ARG A 232 12.21 -19.42 10.18
CA ARG A 232 11.29 -20.37 10.83
C ARG A 232 9.87 -20.04 10.48
N VAL A 233 9.13 -20.99 9.92
CA VAL A 233 7.73 -20.88 9.53
C VAL A 233 6.89 -21.78 10.41
N THR A 234 5.92 -21.24 11.12
CA THR A 234 4.89 -22.00 11.83
C THR A 234 3.58 -21.74 11.13
N ALA A 235 2.87 -22.79 10.74
CA ALA A 235 1.66 -22.65 9.95
C ALA A 235 0.49 -23.44 10.53
N ASP A 236 -0.63 -22.70 10.76
CA ASP A 236 -1.97 -23.29 10.87
C ASP A 236 -2.61 -23.18 9.49
N ARG A 237 -2.91 -24.34 8.88
CA ARG A 237 -3.26 -24.41 7.47
C ARG A 237 -4.43 -25.34 7.17
N PHE A 238 -5.21 -24.93 6.20
CA PHE A 238 -6.20 -25.73 5.55
C PHE A 238 -6.01 -25.61 4.02
N LEU A 239 -5.79 -26.73 3.31
CA LEU A 239 -5.59 -26.78 1.85
C LEU A 239 -4.49 -25.82 1.32
N THR A 240 -3.35 -25.73 1.97
CA THR A 240 -2.25 -24.86 1.57
C THR A 240 -1.14 -25.66 0.90
N ARG A 241 -0.65 -25.16 -0.24
CA ARG A 241 0.56 -25.66 -0.91
C ARG A 241 1.77 -24.93 -0.35
N PHE A 242 2.77 -25.69 0.10
CA PHE A 242 4.06 -25.19 0.58
C PHE A 242 5.16 -25.61 -0.36
N ASP A 243 6.02 -24.66 -0.71
CA ASP A 243 7.28 -24.91 -1.39
C ASP A 243 8.41 -24.49 -0.42
N LEU A 244 8.93 -25.47 0.34
CA LEU A 244 9.90 -25.30 1.43
C LEU A 244 10.90 -26.48 1.41
N ASP A 245 11.43 -26.81 0.23
CA ASP A 245 12.31 -27.99 0.06
C ASP A 245 13.60 -27.90 0.89
N ASP A 246 14.09 -26.67 1.15
CA ASP A 246 15.32 -26.42 1.93
C ASP A 246 15.09 -26.39 3.46
N PHE A 247 13.92 -26.71 3.95
CA PHE A 247 13.56 -26.60 5.36
C PHE A 247 13.41 -27.95 6.05
N ALA A 248 13.99 -28.08 7.25
CA ALA A 248 13.68 -29.20 8.14
C ALA A 248 12.33 -29.00 8.81
N ARG A 249 11.48 -30.05 8.79
CA ARG A 249 10.13 -29.99 9.34
C ARG A 249 10.02 -30.71 10.68
N THR A 250 9.38 -30.07 11.66
CA THR A 250 8.97 -30.65 12.94
C THR A 250 7.53 -30.27 13.24
N GLY A 251 6.59 -31.21 13.12
CA GLY A 251 5.17 -30.93 13.31
C GLY A 251 4.61 -29.95 12.28
N ASN A 252 4.14 -28.79 12.75
CA ASN A 252 3.63 -27.69 11.92
C ASN A 252 4.65 -26.54 11.75
N THR A 253 5.92 -26.81 12.07
CA THR A 253 7.02 -25.84 11.98
C THR A 253 8.06 -26.32 10.98
N TRP A 254 8.54 -25.39 10.14
CA TRP A 254 9.63 -25.55 9.18
C TRP A 254 10.72 -24.58 9.56
N SER A 255 11.96 -25.02 9.58
CA SER A 255 13.11 -24.15 9.92
C SER A 255 14.28 -24.43 9.00
N THR A 256 15.02 -23.39 8.61
CA THR A 256 16.32 -23.58 7.98
C THR A 256 17.28 -24.23 8.97
N PRO A 257 18.25 -25.04 8.52
CA PRO A 257 19.17 -25.78 9.39
C PRO A 257 19.98 -24.88 10.35
N ASP A 258 20.32 -23.68 9.90
CA ASP A 258 21.15 -22.69 10.58
C ASP A 258 20.34 -21.66 11.39
N PHE A 259 19.01 -21.80 11.51
CA PHE A 259 18.15 -20.81 12.19
C PHE A 259 18.67 -20.38 13.57
N ALA A 260 19.15 -21.32 14.37
CA ALA A 260 19.60 -21.04 15.76
C ALA A 260 20.90 -20.23 15.82
N GLY A 261 21.76 -20.35 14.81
CA GLY A 261 23.06 -19.67 14.73
C GLY A 261 23.09 -18.46 13.80
N ALA A 262 21.98 -18.18 13.10
CA ALA A 262 21.94 -17.09 12.14
C ALA A 262 21.98 -15.72 12.81
N THR A 263 22.77 -14.80 12.25
CA THR A 263 22.91 -13.42 12.77
C THR A 263 21.67 -12.57 12.50
N ARG A 264 20.84 -12.98 11.56
CA ARG A 264 19.56 -12.36 11.20
C ARG A 264 18.50 -13.45 11.05
N THR A 265 17.36 -13.25 11.66
CA THR A 265 16.28 -14.24 11.65
C THR A 265 14.94 -13.65 11.25
N LEU A 266 14.17 -14.44 10.53
CA LEU A 266 12.77 -14.18 10.19
C LEU A 266 11.90 -15.29 10.79
N SER A 267 11.02 -14.93 11.72
CA SER A 267 10.02 -15.84 12.28
C SER A 267 8.68 -15.56 11.63
N VAL A 268 8.11 -16.55 10.96
CA VAL A 268 6.84 -16.44 10.21
C VAL A 268 5.77 -17.24 10.93
N ALA A 269 4.67 -16.57 11.28
CA ALA A 269 3.41 -17.19 11.68
C ALA A 269 2.41 -17.05 10.53
N LEU A 270 1.94 -18.17 9.99
CA LEU A 270 1.08 -18.21 8.82
C LEU A 270 -0.25 -18.89 9.15
N THR A 271 -1.35 -18.16 8.95
CA THR A 271 -2.71 -18.69 9.01
C THR A 271 -3.35 -18.56 7.63
N THR A 272 -3.73 -19.68 7.01
CA THR A 272 -4.32 -19.66 5.67
C THR A 272 -5.48 -20.65 5.55
N ASN A 273 -6.47 -20.31 4.71
CA ASN A 273 -7.54 -21.25 4.34
C ASN A 273 -7.20 -21.95 3.01
N VAL A 274 -7.08 -21.18 1.92
CA VAL A 274 -6.71 -21.71 0.58
C VAL A 274 -5.64 -20.79 0.00
N ALA A 275 -4.37 -21.08 0.19
CA ALA A 275 -3.29 -20.24 -0.28
C ALA A 275 -2.07 -21.03 -0.72
N GLY A 276 -1.26 -20.43 -1.62
CA GLY A 276 0.12 -20.84 -1.89
C GLY A 276 1.08 -20.08 -1.00
N PHE A 277 2.10 -20.75 -0.48
CA PHE A 277 3.21 -20.13 0.24
C PHE A 277 4.53 -20.60 -0.34
N GLU A 278 5.38 -19.67 -0.67
CA GLU A 278 6.65 -19.91 -1.36
C GLU A 278 7.76 -19.05 -0.75
N VAL A 279 8.96 -19.61 -0.67
CA VAL A 279 10.19 -18.90 -0.30
C VAL A 279 11.14 -18.89 -1.47
N GLU A 280 11.44 -17.71 -1.98
CA GLU A 280 12.46 -17.44 -3.00
C GLU A 280 13.75 -16.95 -2.32
N TRP A 281 14.85 -17.71 -2.44
CA TRP A 281 16.15 -17.27 -1.98
C TRP A 281 16.79 -16.32 -2.98
N VAL A 282 17.23 -15.16 -2.49
CA VAL A 282 17.90 -14.12 -3.31
C VAL A 282 19.32 -13.88 -2.79
N ASP A 283 20.21 -13.43 -3.69
CA ASP A 283 21.61 -13.13 -3.37
C ASP A 283 21.80 -11.72 -2.83
#